data_21a791d772dec57c27e2f2fca9c31c3e
#
_entry.id   21a791d772dec57c27e2f2fca9c31c3e
#
_cell.length_a   1.000
_cell.length_b   1.000
_cell.length_c   1.000
_cell.angle_alpha   90.00
_cell.angle_beta   90.00
_cell.angle_gamma   90.00
#
_symmetry.space_group_name_H-M   'P 1'
#
loop_
_entity.id
_entity.type
_entity.pdbx_description
1 polymer ?
#
loop_
_entity_poly.entity_id
_entity_poly.type
_entity_poly.pdbx_seq_one_letter_code
_entity_poly.pdbx_strand_id
1 'polypeptide(L)'
;AAECLAGLVMHQAQRPGAPFIFGACGSPMDMRTMLFPYGSPDWRLNDLAMAEMARSYGLPVFGTGGTTDSKLLDAQAGMEFANSLLIAAMAGTNLIHDVGYLDTGLTGSLESLVLGAEQIRWVKKFIAGLDVSEETLALDVIRAVGPARHFMAQGHTRRHLRKTLWQPYAL
;
A
#
# COMPACT_ATOMS: atom_id res chain seq x y z
N ALA A 1 7.44 -16.67 -10.90
CA ALA A 1 8.62 -16.96 -10.07
C ALA A 1 9.80 -17.47 -10.89
N ALA A 2 9.63 -18.47 -11.76
CA ALA A 2 10.74 -19.07 -12.53
C ALA A 2 11.54 -18.04 -13.36
N GLU A 3 10.87 -17.13 -14.05
CA GLU A 3 11.52 -16.07 -14.84
C GLU A 3 12.36 -15.12 -13.97
N CYS A 4 11.83 -14.72 -12.79
CA CYS A 4 12.60 -13.89 -11.86
C CYS A 4 13.82 -14.61 -11.32
N LEU A 5 13.72 -15.92 -11.02
CA LEU A 5 14.86 -16.73 -10.57
C LEU A 5 15.89 -16.91 -11.69
N ALA A 6 15.46 -17.09 -12.93
CA ALA A 6 16.36 -17.09 -14.08
C ALA A 6 17.11 -15.76 -14.22
N GLY A 7 16.39 -14.64 -14.07
CA GLY A 7 16.99 -13.30 -14.07
C GLY A 7 17.99 -13.12 -12.93
N LEU A 8 17.66 -13.61 -11.72
CA LEU A 8 18.56 -13.58 -10.57
C LEU A 8 19.86 -14.36 -10.84
N VAL A 9 19.74 -15.56 -11.41
CA VAL A 9 20.92 -16.38 -11.74
C VAL A 9 21.81 -15.66 -12.74
N MET A 10 21.24 -15.11 -13.83
CA MET A 10 22.01 -14.37 -14.82
C MET A 10 22.68 -13.12 -14.23
N HIS A 11 21.95 -12.40 -13.39
CA HIS A 11 22.47 -11.20 -12.72
C HIS A 11 23.64 -11.53 -11.80
N GLN A 12 23.52 -12.56 -10.98
CA GLN A 12 24.56 -12.99 -10.06
C GLN A 12 25.75 -13.63 -10.79
N ALA A 13 25.53 -14.33 -11.91
CA ALA A 13 26.61 -14.87 -12.72
C ALA A 13 27.48 -13.75 -13.34
N GLN A 14 26.88 -12.63 -13.70
CA GLN A 14 27.60 -11.48 -14.24
C GLN A 14 28.34 -10.69 -13.15
N ARG A 15 27.71 -10.50 -12.00
CA ARG A 15 28.30 -9.77 -10.86
C ARG A 15 27.84 -10.38 -9.54
N PRO A 16 28.61 -11.31 -8.97
CA PRO A 16 28.27 -11.93 -7.68
C PRO A 16 28.08 -10.91 -6.57
N GLY A 17 27.02 -11.05 -5.79
CA GLY A 17 26.68 -10.15 -4.68
C GLY A 17 26.03 -8.82 -5.08
N ALA A 18 25.76 -8.57 -6.36
CA ALA A 18 25.07 -7.37 -6.79
C ALA A 18 23.63 -7.35 -6.26
N PRO A 19 23.12 -6.18 -5.77
CA PRO A 19 21.76 -6.05 -5.28
C PRO A 19 20.72 -6.46 -6.34
N PHE A 20 19.68 -7.15 -5.91
CA PHE A 20 18.60 -7.59 -6.78
C PHE A 20 17.25 -7.37 -6.11
N ILE A 21 16.28 -6.86 -6.86
CA ILE A 21 14.90 -6.68 -6.42
C ILE A 21 14.05 -7.70 -7.18
N PHE A 22 13.31 -8.49 -6.44
CA PHE A 22 12.42 -9.49 -7.01
C PHE A 22 11.13 -8.80 -7.47
N GLY A 23 10.88 -8.79 -8.77
CA GLY A 23 9.68 -8.18 -9.34
C GLY A 23 9.08 -9.08 -10.39
N ALA A 24 7.84 -9.48 -10.19
CA ALA A 24 7.07 -10.22 -11.18
C ALA A 24 5.61 -9.85 -11.05
N CYS A 25 4.98 -9.59 -12.18
CA CYS A 25 3.53 -9.51 -12.29
C CYS A 25 3.01 -10.83 -12.86
N GLY A 26 2.28 -11.57 -12.04
CA GLY A 26 1.44 -12.65 -12.51
C GLY A 26 0.04 -12.09 -12.72
N SER A 27 -0.39 -11.86 -13.94
CA SER A 27 -1.70 -11.30 -14.22
C SER A 27 -2.65 -12.35 -14.79
N PRO A 28 -3.89 -12.44 -14.30
CA PRO A 28 -4.95 -13.05 -15.08
C PRO A 28 -5.20 -12.22 -16.35
N MET A 29 -5.80 -12.80 -17.34
CA MET A 29 -6.23 -12.10 -18.55
C MET A 29 -7.75 -12.23 -18.68
N ASP A 30 -8.44 -11.11 -18.87
CA ASP A 30 -9.85 -11.17 -19.27
C ASP A 30 -9.95 -11.71 -20.68
N MET A 31 -10.51 -12.90 -20.83
CA MET A 31 -10.62 -13.62 -22.11
C MET A 31 -11.53 -12.94 -23.12
N ARG A 32 -12.33 -11.95 -22.72
CA ARG A 32 -13.19 -11.18 -23.64
C ARG A 32 -12.49 -9.98 -24.25
N THR A 33 -11.68 -9.30 -23.43
CA THR A 33 -11.02 -8.06 -23.82
C THR A 33 -9.55 -8.24 -24.15
N MET A 34 -8.96 -9.36 -23.74
CA MET A 34 -7.52 -9.66 -23.82
C MET A 34 -6.67 -8.66 -23.05
N LEU A 35 -7.25 -7.99 -22.04
CA LEU A 35 -6.57 -7.03 -21.19
C LEU A 35 -6.29 -7.60 -19.80
N PHE A 36 -5.37 -6.99 -19.09
CA PHE A 36 -5.03 -7.34 -17.71
C PHE A 36 -5.96 -6.62 -16.75
N PRO A 37 -6.79 -7.32 -15.95
CA PRO A 37 -7.68 -6.67 -15.00
C PRO A 37 -6.93 -6.27 -13.72
N TYR A 38 -6.41 -5.05 -13.65
CA TYR A 38 -5.70 -4.52 -12.48
C TYR A 38 -6.56 -4.49 -11.21
N GLY A 39 -7.87 -4.25 -11.33
CA GLY A 39 -8.81 -4.24 -10.22
C GLY A 39 -9.20 -5.64 -9.74
N SER A 40 -8.79 -6.70 -10.43
CA SER A 40 -9.14 -8.08 -10.11
C SER A 40 -8.52 -8.55 -8.78
N PRO A 41 -9.29 -9.27 -7.94
CA PRO A 41 -8.73 -9.92 -6.76
C PRO A 41 -7.68 -10.99 -7.11
N ASP A 42 -7.77 -11.62 -8.28
CA ASP A 42 -6.80 -12.62 -8.72
C ASP A 42 -5.42 -12.01 -8.93
N TRP A 43 -5.36 -10.78 -9.44
CA TRP A 43 -4.10 -10.03 -9.53
C TRP A 43 -3.50 -9.82 -8.13
N ARG A 44 -4.31 -9.37 -7.18
CA ARG A 44 -3.85 -9.12 -5.81
C ARG A 44 -3.36 -10.40 -5.12
N LEU A 45 -4.01 -11.52 -5.35
CA LEU A 45 -3.56 -12.82 -4.87
C LEU A 45 -2.19 -13.21 -5.45
N ASN A 46 -1.96 -12.94 -6.73
CA ASN A 46 -0.64 -13.13 -7.33
C ASN A 46 0.43 -12.23 -6.71
N ASP A 47 0.14 -10.96 -6.48
CA ASP A 47 1.07 -10.04 -5.80
C ASP A 47 1.46 -10.55 -4.40
N LEU A 48 0.48 -11.02 -3.62
CA LEU A 48 0.71 -11.63 -2.30
C LEU A 48 1.64 -12.85 -2.40
N ALA A 49 1.33 -13.77 -3.32
CA ALA A 49 2.14 -14.98 -3.52
C ALA A 49 3.57 -14.63 -3.94
N MET A 50 3.75 -13.65 -4.82
CA MET A 50 5.06 -13.20 -5.26
C MET A 50 5.84 -12.53 -4.13
N ALA A 51 5.17 -11.75 -3.28
CA ALA A 51 5.80 -11.15 -2.11
C ALA A 51 6.27 -12.21 -1.09
N GLU A 52 5.49 -13.26 -0.87
CA GLU A 52 5.90 -14.40 -0.03
C GLU A 52 7.11 -15.15 -0.62
N MET A 53 7.08 -15.40 -1.92
CA MET A 53 8.20 -16.03 -2.63
C MET A 53 9.49 -15.23 -2.48
N ALA A 54 9.44 -13.92 -2.72
CA ALA A 54 10.61 -13.06 -2.58
C ALA A 54 11.16 -13.08 -1.15
N ARG A 55 10.28 -12.99 -0.14
CA ARG A 55 10.70 -13.10 1.28
C ARG A 55 11.37 -14.43 1.60
N SER A 56 10.90 -15.53 1.03
CA SER A 56 11.53 -16.85 1.24
C SER A 56 12.96 -16.92 0.71
N TYR A 57 13.30 -16.06 -0.27
CA TYR A 57 14.67 -15.89 -0.78
C TYR A 57 15.44 -14.75 -0.10
N GLY A 58 14.84 -14.06 0.86
CA GLY A 58 15.47 -12.88 1.50
C GLY A 58 15.64 -11.68 0.57
N LEU A 59 14.80 -11.57 -0.47
CA LEU A 59 14.87 -10.51 -1.48
C LEU A 59 13.82 -9.44 -1.27
N PRO A 60 14.13 -8.16 -1.53
CA PRO A 60 13.13 -7.11 -1.58
C PRO A 60 12.19 -7.30 -2.77
N VAL A 61 10.95 -6.80 -2.62
CA VAL A 61 9.85 -6.99 -3.58
C VAL A 61 9.51 -5.69 -4.28
N PHE A 62 9.33 -5.77 -5.58
CA PHE A 62 8.76 -4.74 -6.45
C PHE A 62 7.37 -5.22 -6.92
N GLY A 63 6.32 -4.45 -6.66
CA GLY A 63 4.93 -4.83 -6.96
C GLY A 63 4.07 -3.64 -7.33
N THR A 64 2.81 -3.88 -7.65
CA THR A 64 1.88 -2.89 -8.21
C THR A 64 0.86 -2.42 -7.18
N GLY A 65 0.41 -1.16 -7.30
CA GLY A 65 -0.68 -0.61 -6.50
C GLY A 65 -1.06 0.80 -6.91
N GLY A 66 -2.27 1.23 -6.56
CA GLY A 66 -2.80 2.52 -6.97
C GLY A 66 -3.18 2.57 -8.44
N THR A 67 -3.68 1.46 -8.95
CA THR A 67 -4.11 1.25 -10.35
C THR A 67 -5.59 0.90 -10.40
N THR A 68 -6.25 1.15 -11.54
CA THR A 68 -7.65 0.81 -11.76
C THR A 68 -7.93 0.39 -13.20
N ASP A 69 -8.97 -0.43 -13.37
CA ASP A 69 -9.53 -0.76 -14.67
C ASP A 69 -10.54 0.31 -15.16
N SER A 70 -10.99 1.21 -14.27
CA SER A 70 -11.83 2.32 -14.66
C SER A 70 -11.10 3.29 -15.60
N LYS A 71 -11.80 3.80 -16.59
CA LYS A 71 -11.30 4.81 -17.54
C LYS A 71 -11.39 6.23 -16.98
N LEU A 72 -12.12 6.39 -15.88
CA LEU A 72 -12.38 7.67 -15.23
C LEU A 72 -11.96 7.61 -13.76
N LEU A 73 -11.73 8.78 -13.18
CA LEU A 73 -11.51 8.89 -11.76
C LEU A 73 -12.86 8.92 -11.02
N ASP A 74 -13.46 7.74 -10.88
CA ASP A 74 -14.79 7.51 -10.32
C ASP A 74 -14.72 6.68 -9.02
N ALA A 75 -15.87 6.20 -8.55
CA ALA A 75 -15.95 5.35 -7.35
C ALA A 75 -15.19 4.03 -7.51
N GLN A 76 -15.18 3.44 -8.70
CA GLN A 76 -14.42 2.23 -8.99
C GLN A 76 -12.92 2.51 -8.85
N ALA A 77 -12.43 3.58 -9.45
CA ALA A 77 -11.02 3.96 -9.36
C ALA A 77 -10.59 4.18 -7.90
N GLY A 78 -11.42 4.89 -7.11
CA GLY A 78 -11.14 5.12 -5.69
C GLY A 78 -11.04 3.81 -4.90
N MET A 79 -11.97 2.88 -5.13
CA MET A 79 -11.99 1.57 -4.48
C MET A 79 -10.76 0.72 -4.85
N GLU A 80 -10.46 0.62 -6.14
CA GLU A 80 -9.35 -0.19 -6.64
C GLU A 80 -7.98 0.38 -6.24
N PHE A 81 -7.81 1.70 -6.24
CA PHE A 81 -6.62 2.36 -5.72
C PHE A 81 -6.39 2.03 -4.25
N ALA A 82 -7.42 2.21 -3.42
CA ALA A 82 -7.32 1.97 -1.99
C ALA A 82 -6.98 0.51 -1.68
N ASN A 83 -7.72 -0.43 -2.30
CA ASN A 83 -7.52 -1.85 -2.10
C ASN A 83 -6.12 -2.31 -2.55
N SER A 84 -5.71 -1.93 -3.75
CA SER A 84 -4.42 -2.37 -4.30
C SER A 84 -3.23 -1.84 -3.49
N LEU A 85 -3.23 -0.57 -3.09
CA LEU A 85 -2.18 0.01 -2.26
C LEU A 85 -2.12 -0.61 -0.87
N LEU A 86 -3.28 -0.82 -0.24
CA LEU A 86 -3.34 -1.41 1.09
C LEU A 86 -2.85 -2.87 1.08
N ILE A 87 -3.32 -3.67 0.11
CA ILE A 87 -2.93 -5.07 -0.02
C ILE A 87 -1.43 -5.19 -0.29
N ALA A 88 -0.88 -4.41 -1.23
CA ALA A 88 0.55 -4.41 -1.54
C ALA A 88 1.39 -4.02 -0.32
N ALA A 89 0.98 -3.02 0.45
CA ALA A 89 1.67 -2.60 1.66
C ALA A 89 1.61 -3.67 2.77
N MET A 90 0.46 -4.30 2.98
CA MET A 90 0.29 -5.39 3.95
C MET A 90 1.04 -6.66 3.53
N ALA A 91 1.20 -6.90 2.24
CA ALA A 91 2.05 -7.96 1.70
C ALA A 91 3.54 -7.76 2.02
N GLY A 92 3.94 -6.56 2.47
CA GLY A 92 5.33 -6.21 2.72
C GLY A 92 6.10 -5.90 1.44
N THR A 93 5.43 -5.47 0.38
CA THR A 93 6.06 -5.01 -0.85
C THR A 93 6.91 -3.77 -0.56
N ASN A 94 8.18 -3.81 -0.94
CA ASN A 94 9.14 -2.76 -0.61
C ASN A 94 9.03 -1.54 -1.53
N LEU A 95 8.76 -1.78 -2.82
CA LEU A 95 8.54 -0.75 -3.84
C LEU A 95 7.22 -1.02 -4.54
N ILE A 96 6.29 -0.06 -4.46
CA ILE A 96 4.98 -0.14 -5.10
C ILE A 96 4.95 0.92 -6.19
N HIS A 97 4.69 0.50 -7.42
CA HIS A 97 4.66 1.36 -8.60
C HIS A 97 3.29 1.40 -9.27
N ASP A 98 3.17 2.10 -10.40
CA ASP A 98 1.98 2.28 -11.24
C ASP A 98 0.89 3.17 -10.64
N VAL A 99 1.19 3.92 -9.59
CA VAL A 99 0.21 4.79 -8.94
C VAL A 99 -0.32 5.85 -9.91
N GLY A 100 -1.66 5.90 -10.03
CA GLY A 100 -2.34 6.85 -10.91
C GLY A 100 -2.71 6.30 -12.28
N TYR A 101 -2.46 5.03 -12.56
CA TYR A 101 -2.87 4.39 -13.81
C TYR A 101 -4.36 4.10 -13.83
N LEU A 102 -4.99 4.48 -14.95
CA LEU A 102 -6.38 4.23 -15.32
C LEU A 102 -6.43 3.30 -16.54
N ASP A 103 -7.62 2.77 -16.86
CA ASP A 103 -7.90 1.98 -18.05
C ASP A 103 -6.88 0.84 -18.24
N THR A 104 -6.74 0.00 -17.23
CA THR A 104 -5.79 -1.14 -17.26
C THR A 104 -4.33 -0.74 -17.59
N GLY A 105 -3.91 0.45 -17.18
CA GLY A 105 -2.57 1.00 -17.43
C GLY A 105 -2.39 1.67 -18.78
N LEU A 106 -3.46 1.81 -19.56
CA LEU A 106 -3.40 2.45 -20.89
C LEU A 106 -3.42 3.98 -20.80
N THR A 107 -3.87 4.53 -19.69
CA THR A 107 -3.91 5.98 -19.47
C THR A 107 -3.64 6.32 -18.00
N GLY A 108 -3.55 7.61 -17.71
CA GLY A 108 -3.41 8.16 -16.38
C GLY A 108 -3.77 9.63 -16.38
N SER A 109 -3.97 10.22 -15.20
CA SER A 109 -4.20 11.66 -15.07
C SER A 109 -3.43 12.24 -13.90
N LEU A 110 -3.26 13.56 -13.89
CA LEU A 110 -2.64 14.25 -12.75
C LEU A 110 -3.52 14.18 -11.51
N GLU A 111 -4.84 14.19 -11.69
CA GLU A 111 -5.81 14.05 -10.61
C GLU A 111 -5.73 12.67 -9.97
N SER A 112 -5.58 11.60 -10.78
CA SER A 112 -5.40 10.24 -10.27
C SER A 112 -4.08 10.09 -9.48
N LEU A 113 -3.03 10.80 -9.89
CA LEU A 113 -1.77 10.83 -9.17
C LEU A 113 -1.91 11.52 -7.81
N VAL A 114 -2.65 12.64 -7.73
CA VAL A 114 -2.93 13.34 -6.48
C VAL A 114 -3.75 12.47 -5.53
N LEU A 115 -4.81 11.82 -6.04
CA LEU A 115 -5.59 10.87 -5.24
C LEU A 115 -4.72 9.70 -4.76
N GLY A 116 -3.91 9.14 -5.62
CA GLY A 116 -2.98 8.07 -5.28
C GLY A 116 -1.99 8.48 -4.18
N ALA A 117 -1.45 9.69 -4.26
CA ALA A 117 -0.57 10.23 -3.22
C ALA A 117 -1.28 10.36 -1.86
N GLU A 118 -2.54 10.76 -1.85
CA GLU A 118 -3.35 10.83 -0.62
C GLU A 118 -3.60 9.42 -0.06
N GLN A 119 -3.95 8.46 -0.90
CA GLN A 119 -4.12 7.06 -0.50
C GLN A 119 -2.83 6.46 0.07
N ILE A 120 -1.67 6.74 -0.53
CA ILE A 120 -0.37 6.31 0.00
C ILE A 120 -0.14 6.85 1.42
N ARG A 121 -0.47 8.12 1.67
CA ARG A 121 -0.35 8.71 3.00
C ARG A 121 -1.26 8.03 4.02
N TRP A 122 -2.48 7.73 3.61
CA TRP A 122 -3.43 6.99 4.44
C TRP A 122 -2.89 5.59 4.77
N VAL A 123 -2.45 4.84 3.76
CA VAL A 123 -1.88 3.49 3.93
C VAL A 123 -0.63 3.53 4.83
N LYS A 124 0.28 4.48 4.62
CA LYS A 124 1.47 4.64 5.47
C LYS A 124 1.09 4.89 6.94
N LYS A 125 0.05 5.71 7.19
CA LYS A 125 -0.46 5.92 8.55
C LYS A 125 -1.04 4.65 9.13
N PHE A 126 -1.78 3.89 8.34
CA PHE A 126 -2.40 2.64 8.77
C PHE A 126 -1.36 1.57 9.14
N ILE A 127 -0.37 1.31 8.27
CA ILE A 127 0.65 0.29 8.51
C ILE A 127 1.67 0.68 9.60
N ALA A 128 1.79 1.95 9.93
CA ALA A 128 2.60 2.40 11.05
C ALA A 128 2.06 1.89 12.41
N GLY A 129 0.81 1.44 12.45
CA GLY A 129 0.18 0.89 13.63
C GLY A 129 -0.07 1.91 14.74
N LEU A 130 -0.21 1.39 15.94
CA LEU A 130 -0.45 2.18 17.16
C LEU A 130 0.79 2.14 18.04
N ASP A 131 1.17 3.31 18.58
CA ASP A 131 2.11 3.38 19.69
C ASP A 131 1.37 3.01 20.98
N VAL A 132 1.80 1.92 21.61
CA VAL A 132 1.23 1.43 22.88
C VAL A 132 2.29 1.56 23.97
N SER A 133 2.20 2.65 24.73
CA SER A 133 3.10 2.98 25.83
C SER A 133 2.28 3.48 27.04
N GLU A 134 2.90 3.64 28.20
CA GLU A 134 2.23 4.24 29.36
C GLU A 134 1.70 5.64 29.05
N GLU A 135 2.46 6.44 28.30
CA GLU A 135 2.06 7.78 27.89
C GLU A 135 0.83 7.74 26.97
N THR A 136 0.79 6.83 25.98
CA THR A 136 -0.32 6.75 25.01
C THR A 136 -1.55 6.07 25.59
N LEU A 137 -1.41 5.14 26.52
CA LEU A 137 -2.52 4.53 27.27
C LEU A 137 -3.20 5.55 28.19
N ALA A 138 -2.48 6.52 28.70
CA ALA A 138 -2.99 7.66 29.48
C ALA A 138 -3.94 7.29 30.61
N LEU A 139 -3.68 6.19 31.32
CA LEU A 139 -4.59 5.65 32.34
C LEU A 139 -4.85 6.66 33.49
N ASP A 140 -3.86 7.45 33.85
CA ASP A 140 -4.02 8.49 34.89
C ASP A 140 -4.93 9.62 34.42
N VAL A 141 -4.87 9.99 33.15
CA VAL A 141 -5.76 11.00 32.55
C VAL A 141 -7.19 10.46 32.52
N ILE A 142 -7.37 9.18 32.16
CA ILE A 142 -8.68 8.51 32.16
C ILE A 142 -9.28 8.51 33.58
N ARG A 143 -8.49 8.15 34.60
CA ARG A 143 -8.93 8.15 36.00
C ARG A 143 -9.31 9.56 36.50
N ALA A 144 -8.48 10.55 36.14
CA ALA A 144 -8.71 11.94 36.57
C ALA A 144 -9.95 12.56 35.92
N VAL A 145 -10.24 12.24 34.68
CA VAL A 145 -11.43 12.74 33.97
C VAL A 145 -12.69 12.06 34.49
N GLY A 146 -12.64 10.74 34.70
CA GLY A 146 -13.79 9.96 35.17
C GLY A 146 -14.89 9.78 34.13
N PRO A 147 -15.96 9.06 34.48
CA PRO A 147 -17.07 8.75 33.58
C PRO A 147 -17.91 9.98 33.20
N ALA A 148 -18.56 9.93 32.05
CA ALA A 148 -19.48 10.95 31.53
C ALA A 148 -18.86 12.35 31.33
N ARG A 149 -17.53 12.46 31.20
CA ARG A 149 -16.81 13.70 30.91
C ARG A 149 -16.01 13.58 29.63
N HIS A 150 -15.42 14.69 29.16
CA HIS A 150 -14.65 14.74 27.91
C HIS A 150 -13.17 15.08 28.14
N PHE A 151 -12.32 14.68 27.18
CA PHE A 151 -10.86 14.82 27.28
C PHE A 151 -10.31 16.08 26.61
N MET A 152 -11.15 16.90 25.95
CA MET A 152 -10.72 18.02 25.10
C MET A 152 -9.86 19.06 25.81
N ALA A 153 -10.13 19.31 27.10
CA ALA A 153 -9.38 20.29 27.90
C ALA A 153 -8.07 19.74 28.48
N GLN A 154 -7.81 18.44 28.36
CA GLN A 154 -6.65 17.80 28.96
C GLN A 154 -5.35 18.17 28.23
N GLY A 155 -4.29 18.40 29.00
CA GLY A 155 -2.96 18.68 28.46
C GLY A 155 -2.42 17.53 27.57
N HIS A 156 -2.73 16.28 27.95
CA HIS A 156 -2.41 15.09 27.18
C HIS A 156 -3.04 15.16 25.77
N THR A 157 -4.34 15.41 25.66
CA THR A 157 -5.05 15.56 24.39
C THR A 157 -4.39 16.62 23.50
N ARG A 158 -4.06 17.78 24.05
CA ARG A 158 -3.41 18.87 23.28
C ARG A 158 -2.03 18.48 22.75
N ARG A 159 -1.25 17.73 23.52
CA ARG A 159 0.09 17.28 23.07
C ARG A 159 0.02 16.26 21.96
N HIS A 160 -0.96 15.35 22.01
CA HIS A 160 -1.07 14.21 21.08
C HIS A 160 -1.92 14.49 19.84
N LEU A 161 -2.91 15.39 19.91
CA LEU A 161 -3.91 15.62 18.87
C LEU A 161 -3.31 15.74 17.46
N ARG A 162 -2.33 16.65 17.30
CA ARG A 162 -1.72 16.91 15.99
C ARG A 162 -0.82 15.80 15.47
N LYS A 163 -0.28 14.98 16.37
CA LYS A 163 0.64 13.88 16.01
C LYS A 163 -0.11 12.59 15.69
N THR A 164 -1.25 12.39 16.34
CA THR A 164 -1.97 11.12 16.30
C THR A 164 -3.05 11.10 15.23
N LEU A 165 -3.77 12.20 15.05
CA LEU A 165 -4.83 12.26 14.04
C LEU A 165 -4.25 12.45 12.65
N TRP A 166 -4.64 11.56 11.75
CA TRP A 166 -4.40 11.74 10.34
C TRP A 166 -5.35 12.82 9.77
N GLN A 167 -4.81 13.69 8.94
CA GLN A 167 -5.57 14.73 8.25
C GLN A 167 -5.30 14.63 6.76
N PRO A 168 -6.35 14.60 5.90
CA PRO A 168 -6.17 14.63 4.46
C PRO A 168 -5.60 16.00 4.02
N TYR A 169 -4.87 15.99 2.90
CA TYR A 169 -4.42 17.21 2.24
C TYR A 169 -5.24 17.56 1.01
N ALA A 170 -5.71 16.53 0.31
CA ALA A 170 -6.41 16.67 -0.97
C ALA A 170 -7.93 16.44 -0.89
N LEU A 171 -8.45 16.02 0.27
CA LEU A 171 -9.88 15.71 0.46
C LEU A 171 -10.49 16.62 1.51
#